data_f68693ab26768456ff59dc3616619270
#
_entry.id   f68693ab26768456ff59dc3616619270
#
_cell.length_a   1.000
_cell.length_b   1.000
_cell.length_c   1.000
_cell.angle_alpha   90.00
_cell.angle_beta   90.00
_cell.angle_gamma   90.00
#
_symmetry.space_group_name_H-M   'P 1'
#
loop_
_entity.id
_entity.type
_entity.pdbx_description
1 polymer ?
#
loop_
_entity_poly.entity_id
_entity_poly.type
_entity_poly.pdbx_seq_one_letter_code
_entity_poly.pdbx_strand_id
1 'polypeptide(L)'
;GHPAYKLPPEANLMAVAHYLEALDFQKEIVKIQTIFGGKNPHPNWLVGGVPCSLNVDGTGAVGAINMFYLNMVGDIINRTIDFIDQVYIPDLLAVASFYKDWAKWGGGLASTNVMSYGEFPDIANDDSNKSLLMPRGAIINGKLGEILPVDLKDPAQIQEFVNHSWYKYGDETQGLHPFDGVTDPNFVLGAGTKGKKTAIESVDESAKYSWIKSPRWRGNAMEVGPLARYVIGYVQGKPEFKEPVDMVLKKLDVPIT
;
A
#
# COMPACT_ATOMS: atom_id res chain seq x y z
N GLY A 1 -6.64 8.13 34.65
CA GLY A 1 -6.15 7.77 33.32
C GLY A 1 -5.01 8.70 32.89
N HIS A 2 -4.30 8.32 31.86
CA HIS A 2 -3.23 9.18 31.31
C HIS A 2 -3.84 10.45 30.70
N PRO A 3 -3.28 11.65 30.94
CA PRO A 3 -3.88 12.92 30.50
C PRO A 3 -3.99 13.08 28.97
N ALA A 4 -3.26 12.26 28.21
CA ALA A 4 -3.37 12.24 26.75
C ALA A 4 -4.63 11.53 26.24
N TYR A 5 -5.33 10.76 27.08
CA TYR A 5 -6.60 10.13 26.71
C TYR A 5 -7.75 11.13 26.81
N LYS A 6 -8.28 11.51 25.67
CA LYS A 6 -9.34 12.53 25.54
C LYS A 6 -10.72 11.93 25.22
N LEU A 7 -10.77 10.66 24.79
CA LEU A 7 -12.02 10.03 24.40
C LEU A 7 -12.88 9.74 25.63
N PRO A 8 -14.19 10.11 25.64
CA PRO A 8 -15.12 9.77 26.71
C PRO A 8 -15.23 8.25 26.91
N PRO A 9 -15.48 7.76 28.14
CA PRO A 9 -15.55 6.32 28.42
C PRO A 9 -16.54 5.56 27.55
N GLU A 10 -17.71 6.15 27.30
CA GLU A 10 -18.78 5.54 26.49
C GLU A 10 -18.36 5.40 25.01
N ALA A 11 -17.75 6.45 24.45
CA ALA A 11 -17.22 6.43 23.11
C ALA A 11 -16.04 5.45 22.98
N ASN A 12 -15.20 5.36 24.01
CA ASN A 12 -14.11 4.39 24.03
C ASN A 12 -14.63 2.95 24.09
N LEU A 13 -15.69 2.69 24.90
CA LEU A 13 -16.32 1.37 24.95
C LEU A 13 -16.92 0.97 23.59
N MET A 14 -17.60 1.88 22.92
CA MET A 14 -18.15 1.68 21.59
C MET A 14 -17.05 1.38 20.57
N ALA A 15 -16.00 2.19 20.55
CA ALA A 15 -14.86 1.99 19.63
C ALA A 15 -14.16 0.63 19.86
N VAL A 16 -14.07 0.15 21.12
CA VAL A 16 -13.54 -1.19 21.43
C VAL A 16 -14.47 -2.27 20.91
N ALA A 17 -15.79 -2.11 21.07
CA ALA A 17 -16.77 -3.08 20.55
C ALA A 17 -16.69 -3.19 19.02
N HIS A 18 -16.63 -2.08 18.31
CA HIS A 18 -16.48 -2.04 16.86
C HIS A 18 -15.11 -2.57 16.40
N TYR A 19 -14.05 -2.35 17.19
CA TYR A 19 -12.74 -2.96 16.91
C TYR A 19 -12.80 -4.48 16.97
N LEU A 20 -13.49 -5.06 17.96
CA LEU A 20 -13.67 -6.51 18.05
C LEU A 20 -14.55 -7.04 16.89
N GLU A 21 -15.57 -6.30 16.49
CA GLU A 21 -16.37 -6.61 15.32
C GLU A 21 -15.51 -6.60 14.04
N ALA A 22 -14.61 -5.61 13.87
CA ALA A 22 -13.67 -5.55 12.76
C ALA A 22 -12.74 -6.76 12.71
N LEU A 23 -12.27 -7.25 13.86
CA LEU A 23 -11.46 -8.48 13.93
C LEU A 23 -12.23 -9.71 13.45
N ASP A 24 -13.49 -9.82 13.79
CA ASP A 24 -14.34 -10.90 13.29
C ASP A 24 -14.64 -10.74 11.79
N PHE A 25 -14.84 -9.52 11.32
CA PHE A 25 -15.12 -9.23 9.93
C PHE A 25 -13.95 -9.57 8.98
N GLN A 26 -12.71 -9.51 9.45
CA GLN A 26 -11.53 -9.95 8.69
C GLN A 26 -11.66 -11.39 8.17
N LYS A 27 -12.33 -12.28 8.90
CA LYS A 27 -12.55 -13.67 8.50
C LYS A 27 -13.41 -13.78 7.23
N GLU A 28 -14.30 -12.80 7.03
CA GLU A 28 -15.12 -12.75 5.82
C GLU A 28 -14.33 -12.22 4.62
N ILE A 29 -13.62 -11.11 4.80
CA ILE A 29 -12.86 -10.46 3.73
C ILE A 29 -11.75 -11.37 3.19
N VAL A 30 -11.08 -12.11 4.06
CA VAL A 30 -9.97 -12.99 3.69
C VAL A 30 -10.40 -14.14 2.76
N LYS A 31 -11.68 -14.48 2.71
CA LYS A 31 -12.24 -15.46 1.77
C LYS A 31 -12.00 -15.06 0.32
N ILE A 32 -11.99 -13.75 0.01
CA ILE A 32 -11.69 -13.25 -1.33
C ILE A 32 -10.29 -13.68 -1.77
N GLN A 33 -9.29 -13.56 -0.89
CA GLN A 33 -7.94 -14.03 -1.19
C GLN A 33 -7.89 -15.53 -1.45
N THR A 34 -8.63 -16.30 -0.67
CA THR A 34 -8.68 -17.76 -0.84
C THR A 34 -9.41 -18.16 -2.13
N ILE A 35 -10.49 -17.48 -2.49
CA ILE A 35 -11.23 -17.72 -3.72
C ILE A 35 -10.34 -17.51 -4.96
N PHE A 36 -9.67 -16.35 -5.04
CA PHE A 36 -8.85 -16.02 -6.21
C PHE A 36 -7.43 -16.59 -6.16
N GLY A 37 -6.86 -16.75 -4.98
CA GLY A 37 -5.46 -17.12 -4.79
C GLY A 37 -5.22 -18.46 -4.13
N GLY A 38 -6.29 -19.20 -3.79
CA GLY A 38 -6.23 -20.55 -3.25
C GLY A 38 -5.78 -20.64 -1.79
N LYS A 39 -5.25 -19.58 -1.22
CA LYS A 39 -4.76 -19.54 0.18
C LYS A 39 -4.70 -18.13 0.75
N ASN A 40 -4.53 -18.04 2.06
CA ASN A 40 -4.21 -16.85 2.82
C ASN A 40 -3.16 -17.20 3.89
N PRO A 41 -2.10 -16.41 4.11
CA PRO A 41 -1.65 -15.24 3.34
C PRO A 41 -0.90 -15.62 2.04
N HIS A 42 -0.46 -14.61 1.32
CA HIS A 42 0.31 -14.73 0.08
C HIS A 42 -0.43 -15.53 -1.02
N PRO A 43 -1.58 -15.03 -1.47
CA PRO A 43 -2.39 -15.71 -2.49
C PRO A 43 -1.65 -15.84 -3.82
N ASN A 44 -1.85 -16.94 -4.50
CA ASN A 44 -1.26 -17.22 -5.81
C ASN A 44 -2.21 -16.79 -6.93
N TRP A 45 -2.39 -15.50 -7.13
CA TRP A 45 -3.31 -14.94 -8.15
C TRP A 45 -2.80 -15.17 -9.58
N LEU A 46 -1.49 -15.23 -9.73
CA LEU A 46 -0.82 -15.57 -10.99
C LEU A 46 0.09 -16.79 -10.74
N VAL A 47 -0.19 -17.88 -11.41
CA VAL A 47 0.63 -19.11 -11.35
C VAL A 47 1.40 -19.22 -12.65
N GLY A 48 2.73 -19.10 -12.58
CA GLY A 48 3.60 -19.14 -13.77
C GLY A 48 3.27 -18.03 -14.80
N GLY A 49 2.76 -16.87 -14.32
CA GLY A 49 2.32 -15.78 -15.19
C GLY A 49 0.90 -15.94 -15.75
N VAL A 50 0.17 -16.95 -15.34
CA VAL A 50 -1.21 -17.20 -15.77
C VAL A 50 -2.17 -16.70 -14.68
N PRO A 51 -3.17 -15.84 -15.01
CA PRO A 51 -4.18 -15.41 -14.05
C PRO A 51 -5.07 -16.58 -13.62
N CYS A 52 -5.76 -16.42 -12.47
CA CYS A 52 -6.72 -17.41 -12.00
C CYS A 52 -7.83 -17.65 -13.04
N SER A 53 -8.22 -18.92 -13.21
CA SER A 53 -9.21 -19.31 -14.21
C SER A 53 -10.63 -18.96 -13.77
N LEU A 54 -11.41 -18.37 -14.68
CA LEU A 54 -12.83 -18.08 -14.51
C LEU A 54 -13.66 -19.02 -15.42
N ASN A 55 -14.79 -19.49 -14.91
CA ASN A 55 -15.74 -20.33 -15.62
C ASN A 55 -17.17 -19.84 -15.34
N VAL A 56 -17.52 -18.70 -15.93
CA VAL A 56 -18.81 -18.04 -15.68
C VAL A 56 -19.96 -18.66 -16.46
N ASP A 57 -19.69 -19.34 -17.58
CA ASP A 57 -20.66 -19.95 -18.47
C ASP A 57 -20.76 -21.49 -18.31
N GLY A 58 -19.99 -22.08 -17.42
CA GLY A 58 -19.98 -23.52 -17.16
C GLY A 58 -19.23 -24.37 -18.20
N THR A 59 -18.57 -23.74 -19.17
CA THR A 59 -17.85 -24.45 -20.25
C THR A 59 -16.36 -24.64 -19.96
N GLY A 60 -15.85 -24.02 -18.93
CA GLY A 60 -14.44 -24.04 -18.55
C GLY A 60 -14.05 -25.23 -17.67
N ALA A 61 -12.81 -25.16 -17.14
CA ALA A 61 -12.25 -26.22 -16.32
C ALA A 61 -13.00 -26.42 -15.01
N VAL A 62 -13.12 -27.66 -14.57
CA VAL A 62 -13.62 -28.03 -13.25
C VAL A 62 -12.68 -27.41 -12.19
N GLY A 63 -13.26 -26.72 -11.22
CA GLY A 63 -12.50 -26.05 -10.16
C GLY A 63 -12.13 -24.59 -10.46
N ALA A 64 -12.44 -24.09 -11.65
CA ALA A 64 -12.35 -22.67 -11.95
C ALA A 64 -13.38 -21.86 -11.14
N ILE A 65 -13.10 -20.58 -10.93
CA ILE A 65 -14.01 -19.66 -10.23
C ILE A 65 -15.27 -19.47 -11.07
N ASN A 66 -16.41 -19.86 -10.53
CA ASN A 66 -17.71 -19.80 -11.19
C ASN A 66 -18.57 -18.66 -10.63
N MET A 67 -19.78 -18.49 -11.18
CA MET A 67 -20.72 -17.45 -10.77
C MET A 67 -21.11 -17.51 -9.29
N PHE A 68 -21.11 -18.68 -8.66
CA PHE A 68 -21.37 -18.81 -7.23
C PHE A 68 -20.30 -18.07 -6.40
N TYR A 69 -19.02 -18.31 -6.72
CA TYR A 69 -17.92 -17.61 -6.05
C TYR A 69 -17.89 -16.12 -6.37
N LEU A 70 -18.19 -15.71 -7.60
CA LEU A 70 -18.26 -14.29 -7.96
C LEU A 70 -19.37 -13.57 -7.22
N ASN A 71 -20.55 -14.17 -7.09
CA ASN A 71 -21.64 -13.62 -6.29
C ASN A 71 -21.26 -13.54 -4.81
N MET A 72 -20.61 -14.57 -4.27
CA MET A 72 -20.10 -14.54 -2.89
C MET A 72 -19.10 -13.40 -2.66
N VAL A 73 -18.20 -13.16 -3.63
CA VAL A 73 -17.26 -12.03 -3.58
C VAL A 73 -18.02 -10.70 -3.60
N GLY A 74 -19.01 -10.56 -4.48
CA GLY A 74 -19.88 -9.38 -4.54
C GLY A 74 -20.58 -9.09 -3.20
N ASP A 75 -21.14 -10.12 -2.58
CA ASP A 75 -21.79 -9.99 -1.27
C ASP A 75 -20.81 -9.60 -0.16
N ILE A 76 -19.59 -10.14 -0.16
CA ILE A 76 -18.55 -9.75 0.79
C ILE A 76 -18.16 -8.30 0.59
N ILE A 77 -17.98 -7.85 -0.67
CA ILE A 77 -17.63 -6.46 -0.99
C ILE A 77 -18.73 -5.51 -0.51
N ASN A 78 -19.99 -5.79 -0.81
CA ASN A 78 -21.11 -4.95 -0.38
C ASN A 78 -21.18 -4.82 1.14
N ARG A 79 -21.08 -5.93 1.87
CA ARG A 79 -21.03 -5.89 3.34
C ARG A 79 -19.80 -5.15 3.87
N THR A 80 -18.68 -5.20 3.15
CA THR A 80 -17.46 -4.44 3.50
C THR A 80 -17.70 -2.95 3.36
N ILE A 81 -18.34 -2.53 2.28
CA ILE A 81 -18.72 -1.12 2.06
C ILE A 81 -19.65 -0.64 3.18
N ASP A 82 -20.69 -1.41 3.49
CA ASP A 82 -21.63 -1.09 4.57
C ASP A 82 -20.92 -0.93 5.93
N PHE A 83 -20.01 -1.85 6.26
CA PHE A 83 -19.22 -1.76 7.49
C PHE A 83 -18.31 -0.52 7.53
N ILE A 84 -17.66 -0.20 6.41
CA ILE A 84 -16.79 0.98 6.31
C ILE A 84 -17.63 2.26 6.49
N ASP A 85 -18.74 2.37 5.80
CA ASP A 85 -19.56 3.59 5.78
C ASP A 85 -20.32 3.80 7.09
N GLN A 86 -20.79 2.74 7.72
CA GLN A 86 -21.67 2.82 8.89
C GLN A 86 -20.91 2.72 10.22
N VAL A 87 -19.73 2.12 10.23
CA VAL A 87 -18.96 1.86 11.46
C VAL A 87 -17.58 2.52 11.40
N TYR A 88 -16.74 2.11 10.45
CA TYR A 88 -15.33 2.47 10.45
C TYR A 88 -15.08 3.98 10.24
N ILE A 89 -15.70 4.58 9.23
CA ILE A 89 -15.55 6.03 8.95
C ILE A 89 -16.15 6.88 10.07
N PRO A 90 -17.37 6.63 10.58
CA PRO A 90 -17.91 7.36 11.74
C PRO A 90 -17.01 7.28 12.98
N ASP A 91 -16.51 6.09 13.32
CA ASP A 91 -15.61 5.92 14.46
C ASP A 91 -14.29 6.70 14.26
N LEU A 92 -13.70 6.59 13.07
CA LEU A 92 -12.48 7.31 12.73
C LEU A 92 -12.66 8.84 12.89
N LEU A 93 -13.76 9.39 12.37
CA LEU A 93 -14.08 10.81 12.49
C LEU A 93 -14.34 11.23 13.94
N ALA A 94 -15.05 10.40 14.71
CA ALA A 94 -15.30 10.64 16.12
C ALA A 94 -13.96 10.70 16.89
N VAL A 95 -13.11 9.69 16.74
CA VAL A 95 -11.78 9.66 17.38
C VAL A 95 -10.93 10.85 16.91
N ALA A 96 -10.86 11.12 15.61
CA ALA A 96 -10.08 12.22 15.06
C ALA A 96 -10.52 13.59 15.62
N SER A 97 -11.81 13.77 15.91
CA SER A 97 -12.31 15.01 16.49
C SER A 97 -11.72 15.33 17.87
N PHE A 98 -11.38 14.31 18.67
CA PHE A 98 -10.72 14.45 19.97
C PHE A 98 -9.21 14.58 19.89
N TYR A 99 -8.59 14.08 18.82
CA TYR A 99 -7.15 13.94 18.66
C TYR A 99 -6.60 14.66 17.43
N LYS A 100 -7.18 15.81 17.06
CA LYS A 100 -6.73 16.60 15.87
C LYS A 100 -5.24 16.95 15.91
N ASP A 101 -4.69 17.14 17.09
CA ASP A 101 -3.27 17.43 17.30
C ASP A 101 -2.33 16.29 16.89
N TRP A 102 -2.81 15.06 16.80
CA TRP A 102 -2.02 13.92 16.34
C TRP A 102 -1.60 14.02 14.88
N ALA A 103 -2.32 14.77 14.07
CA ALA A 103 -1.92 15.06 12.70
C ALA A 103 -0.52 15.72 12.59
N LYS A 104 -0.01 16.27 13.69
CA LYS A 104 1.32 16.87 13.77
C LYS A 104 2.43 15.88 14.14
N TRP A 105 2.08 14.64 14.46
CA TRP A 105 2.99 13.65 15.02
C TRP A 105 3.31 12.56 14.03
N GLY A 106 3.89 12.52 13.14
CA GLY A 106 4.14 11.43 12.21
C GLY A 106 3.91 11.85 10.77
N GLY A 107 3.53 10.93 9.94
CA GLY A 107 3.12 11.20 8.58
C GLY A 107 4.23 11.77 7.72
N GLY A 108 5.31 11.02 7.52
CA GLY A 108 6.35 11.45 6.61
C GLY A 108 7.17 12.64 7.08
N LEU A 109 7.36 12.81 8.38
CA LEU A 109 8.18 13.89 8.94
C LEU A 109 9.60 13.94 8.39
N ALA A 110 10.12 12.82 7.90
CA ALA A 110 11.41 12.73 7.24
C ALA A 110 11.35 13.12 5.76
N SER A 111 10.17 13.10 5.15
CA SER A 111 9.96 13.45 3.74
C SER A 111 8.53 13.92 3.52
N THR A 112 8.36 15.01 2.81
CA THR A 112 7.07 15.50 2.30
C THR A 112 6.90 15.16 0.82
N ASN A 113 7.60 14.11 0.36
CA ASN A 113 7.53 13.60 -0.99
C ASN A 113 6.50 12.47 -1.06
N VAL A 114 5.55 12.58 -1.96
CA VAL A 114 4.53 11.54 -2.18
C VAL A 114 4.47 11.14 -3.64
N MET A 115 4.19 9.86 -3.91
CA MET A 115 4.07 9.37 -5.28
C MET A 115 2.97 8.31 -5.39
N SER A 116 2.20 8.39 -6.47
CA SER A 116 1.24 7.39 -6.91
C SER A 116 1.67 6.81 -8.26
N TYR A 117 1.68 5.50 -8.37
CA TYR A 117 2.03 4.79 -9.60
C TYR A 117 0.93 4.81 -10.67
N GLY A 118 -0.31 5.04 -10.25
CA GLY A 118 -1.48 4.92 -11.08
C GLY A 118 -2.05 3.50 -11.11
N GLU A 119 -3.34 3.37 -10.75
CA GLU A 119 -3.98 2.06 -10.59
C GLU A 119 -5.45 2.11 -11.04
N PHE A 120 -5.99 0.93 -11.33
CA PHE A 120 -7.40 0.70 -11.72
C PHE A 120 -7.83 1.51 -12.94
N PRO A 121 -7.36 1.12 -14.14
CA PRO A 121 -7.81 1.75 -15.38
C PRO A 121 -9.28 1.39 -15.67
N ASP A 122 -10.09 2.39 -15.99
CA ASP A 122 -11.48 2.21 -16.41
C ASP A 122 -11.57 1.56 -17.79
N ILE A 123 -10.56 1.78 -18.62
CA ILE A 123 -10.44 1.20 -19.95
C ILE A 123 -9.29 0.20 -19.96
N ALA A 124 -9.58 -1.03 -20.30
CA ALA A 124 -8.56 -2.08 -20.36
C ALA A 124 -7.40 -1.67 -21.29
N ASN A 125 -6.18 -1.85 -20.79
CA ASN A 125 -4.92 -1.49 -21.46
C ASN A 125 -4.69 0.02 -21.70
N ASP A 126 -5.49 0.90 -21.11
CA ASP A 126 -5.23 2.34 -21.10
C ASP A 126 -4.65 2.75 -19.74
N ASP A 127 -3.34 3.00 -19.70
CA ASP A 127 -2.62 3.46 -18.51
C ASP A 127 -2.48 4.99 -18.43
N SER A 128 -3.23 5.73 -19.23
CA SER A 128 -3.27 7.18 -19.17
C SER A 128 -3.91 7.67 -17.86
N ASN A 129 -3.47 8.79 -17.33
CA ASN A 129 -4.08 9.37 -16.12
C ASN A 129 -5.58 9.66 -16.23
N LYS A 130 -6.11 9.75 -17.44
CA LYS A 130 -7.55 9.95 -17.66
C LYS A 130 -8.35 8.69 -17.33
N SER A 131 -7.81 7.53 -17.70
CA SER A 131 -8.42 6.22 -17.44
C SER A 131 -8.18 5.72 -16.01
N LEU A 132 -7.12 6.17 -15.34
CA LEU A 132 -6.78 5.66 -14.01
C LEU A 132 -7.72 6.22 -12.94
N LEU A 133 -8.39 5.35 -12.18
CA LEU A 133 -9.15 5.74 -10.99
C LEU A 133 -8.20 6.41 -9.98
N MET A 134 -7.10 5.74 -9.65
CA MET A 134 -6.02 6.31 -8.84
C MET A 134 -4.95 6.90 -9.77
N PRO A 135 -4.90 8.22 -9.94
CA PRO A 135 -4.03 8.82 -10.95
C PRO A 135 -2.55 8.74 -10.57
N ARG A 136 -1.71 8.80 -11.59
CA ARG A 136 -0.24 8.78 -11.47
C ARG A 136 0.30 10.19 -11.28
N GLY A 137 1.31 10.32 -10.43
CA GLY A 137 2.01 11.59 -10.23
C GLY A 137 2.91 11.56 -9.01
N ALA A 138 3.76 12.58 -8.88
CA ALA A 138 4.62 12.78 -7.73
C ALA A 138 4.60 14.24 -7.27
N ILE A 139 4.72 14.45 -5.96
CA ILE A 139 4.86 15.76 -5.33
C ILE A 139 6.13 15.71 -4.49
N ILE A 140 6.97 16.73 -4.63
CA ILE A 140 8.23 16.87 -3.90
C ILE A 140 8.14 18.05 -2.93
N ASN A 141 8.67 17.86 -1.72
CA ASN A 141 8.75 18.88 -0.67
C ASN A 141 7.39 19.50 -0.30
N GLY A 142 6.31 18.70 -0.36
CA GLY A 142 4.98 19.16 0.00
C GLY A 142 4.38 20.22 -0.92
N LYS A 143 4.92 20.42 -2.12
CA LYS A 143 4.42 21.43 -3.07
C LYS A 143 3.14 20.95 -3.75
N LEU A 144 2.01 21.01 -3.07
CA LEU A 144 0.73 20.52 -3.56
C LEU A 144 0.27 21.14 -4.89
N GLY A 145 0.75 22.33 -5.23
CA GLY A 145 0.46 22.98 -6.52
C GLY A 145 1.28 22.49 -7.71
N GLU A 146 2.22 21.56 -7.51
CA GLU A 146 3.16 21.11 -8.54
C GLU A 146 3.18 19.57 -8.61
N ILE A 147 2.44 19.01 -9.57
CA ILE A 147 2.44 17.57 -9.80
C ILE A 147 3.43 17.24 -10.91
N LEU A 148 4.42 16.43 -10.57
CA LEU A 148 5.43 15.96 -11.51
C LEU A 148 4.97 14.66 -12.16
N PRO A 149 5.19 14.50 -13.48
CA PRO A 149 4.85 13.28 -14.18
C PRO A 149 5.77 12.12 -13.77
N VAL A 150 5.17 10.94 -13.59
CA VAL A 150 5.88 9.69 -13.32
C VAL A 150 5.75 8.79 -14.53
N ASP A 151 6.88 8.39 -15.10
CA ASP A 151 6.96 7.38 -16.16
C ASP A 151 7.54 6.08 -15.58
N LEU A 152 6.71 5.05 -15.53
CA LEU A 152 7.11 3.73 -14.99
C LEU A 152 8.04 2.96 -15.94
N LYS A 153 8.13 3.37 -17.20
CA LYS A 153 8.98 2.72 -18.22
C LYS A 153 10.36 3.38 -18.33
N ASP A 154 10.53 4.54 -17.72
CA ASP A 154 11.82 5.24 -17.72
C ASP A 154 12.73 4.64 -16.63
N PRO A 155 13.79 3.91 -17.01
CA PRO A 155 14.67 3.25 -16.05
C PRO A 155 15.47 4.23 -15.16
N ALA A 156 15.52 5.50 -15.53
CA ALA A 156 16.18 6.52 -14.73
C ALA A 156 15.29 7.10 -13.63
N GLN A 157 13.97 6.90 -13.72
CA GLN A 157 13.05 7.47 -12.73
C GLN A 157 12.91 6.65 -11.46
N ILE A 158 12.81 5.32 -11.58
CA ILE A 158 12.63 4.43 -10.43
C ILE A 158 13.81 3.48 -10.38
N GLN A 159 14.59 3.59 -9.32
CA GLN A 159 15.77 2.76 -9.11
C GLN A 159 15.77 2.17 -7.71
N GLU A 160 16.17 0.93 -7.59
CA GLU A 160 16.35 0.22 -6.33
C GLU A 160 17.83 0.11 -5.99
N PHE A 161 18.18 0.45 -4.76
CA PHE A 161 19.55 0.42 -4.24
C PHE A 161 19.72 -0.73 -3.25
N VAL A 162 20.91 -1.30 -3.21
CA VAL A 162 21.26 -2.45 -2.34
C VAL A 162 22.33 -2.12 -1.28
N ASN A 163 22.60 -0.82 -1.06
CA ASN A 163 23.64 -0.38 -0.10
C ASN A 163 23.51 -1.03 1.29
N HIS A 164 22.29 -1.33 1.73
CA HIS A 164 22.00 -1.93 3.04
C HIS A 164 21.37 -3.33 2.93
N SER A 165 21.26 -3.87 1.72
CA SER A 165 20.62 -5.15 1.44
C SER A 165 21.65 -6.23 1.09
N TRP A 166 21.37 -7.46 1.48
CA TRP A 166 22.24 -8.62 1.18
C TRP A 166 22.10 -9.12 -0.26
N TYR A 167 21.73 -8.23 -1.20
CA TYR A 167 21.73 -8.54 -2.62
C TYR A 167 23.00 -8.05 -3.29
N LYS A 168 23.34 -8.68 -4.40
CA LYS A 168 24.57 -8.43 -5.16
C LYS A 168 24.24 -7.68 -6.45
N TYR A 169 24.73 -6.44 -6.55
CA TYR A 169 24.79 -5.70 -7.81
C TYR A 169 26.24 -5.63 -8.32
N GLY A 170 26.40 -5.38 -9.62
CA GLY A 170 27.73 -5.18 -10.20
C GLY A 170 28.44 -3.93 -9.64
N ASP A 171 27.69 -2.86 -9.47
CA ASP A 171 28.08 -1.65 -8.72
C ASP A 171 27.01 -1.35 -7.68
N GLU A 172 27.31 -1.56 -6.43
CA GLU A 172 26.38 -1.37 -5.31
C GLU A 172 26.11 0.11 -5.01
N THR A 173 26.87 1.04 -5.60
CA THR A 173 26.64 2.50 -5.46
C THR A 173 25.58 3.01 -6.41
N GLN A 174 25.21 2.22 -7.41
CA GLN A 174 24.19 2.56 -8.39
C GLN A 174 22.89 1.81 -8.15
N GLY A 175 21.78 2.51 -8.32
CA GLY A 175 20.46 1.90 -8.37
C GLY A 175 20.18 1.29 -9.74
N LEU A 176 19.42 0.21 -9.77
CA LEU A 176 18.91 -0.40 -10.99
C LEU A 176 17.40 -0.30 -11.04
N HIS A 177 16.86 -0.15 -12.25
CA HIS A 177 15.42 -0.26 -12.45
C HIS A 177 14.93 -1.66 -12.00
N PRO A 178 13.73 -1.82 -11.41
CA PRO A 178 13.24 -3.10 -10.94
C PRO A 178 13.27 -4.24 -11.97
N PHE A 179 13.10 -3.93 -13.26
CA PHE A 179 13.22 -4.92 -14.34
C PHE A 179 14.66 -5.35 -14.66
N ASP A 180 15.63 -4.48 -14.37
CA ASP A 180 17.06 -4.73 -14.64
C ASP A 180 17.78 -5.21 -13.36
N GLY A 181 17.14 -5.03 -12.21
CA GLY A 181 17.67 -5.42 -10.91
C GLY A 181 17.61 -6.93 -10.70
N VAL A 182 18.71 -7.49 -10.22
CA VAL A 182 18.80 -8.89 -9.81
C VAL A 182 18.46 -9.04 -8.33
N THR A 183 18.03 -10.25 -7.94
CA THR A 183 17.75 -10.64 -6.55
C THR A 183 18.69 -11.75 -6.10
N ASP A 184 19.94 -11.74 -6.59
CA ASP A 184 20.95 -12.70 -6.19
C ASP A 184 21.48 -12.36 -4.80
N PRO A 185 21.44 -13.30 -3.83
CA PRO A 185 22.02 -13.09 -2.53
C PRO A 185 23.53 -12.87 -2.60
N ASN A 186 24.04 -11.92 -1.84
CA ASN A 186 25.46 -11.69 -1.68
C ASN A 186 25.99 -12.48 -0.47
N PHE A 187 26.15 -13.77 -0.65
CA PHE A 187 26.77 -14.61 0.37
C PHE A 187 28.29 -14.43 0.37
N VAL A 188 28.86 -14.43 1.56
CA VAL A 188 30.31 -14.33 1.80
C VAL A 188 30.77 -15.52 2.62
N LEU A 189 31.88 -16.12 2.20
CA LEU A 189 32.48 -17.22 2.94
C LEU A 189 33.16 -16.70 4.21
N GLY A 190 32.90 -17.33 5.30
CA GLY A 190 33.51 -17.00 6.59
C GLY A 190 32.86 -15.81 7.32
N ALA A 191 31.81 -15.19 6.75
CA ALA A 191 30.95 -14.30 7.51
C ALA A 191 30.14 -15.11 8.53
N GLY A 192 29.84 -14.51 9.63
CA GLY A 192 28.99 -15.10 10.65
C GLY A 192 28.25 -14.02 11.42
N THR A 193 27.22 -14.42 12.12
CA THR A 193 26.45 -13.51 12.95
C THR A 193 27.35 -12.79 13.93
N LYS A 194 27.33 -11.47 13.94
CA LYS A 194 28.11 -10.61 14.86
C LYS A 194 29.64 -10.82 14.81
N GLY A 195 30.16 -10.96 13.58
CA GLY A 195 31.62 -11.00 13.36
C GLY A 195 32.30 -12.33 13.73
N LYS A 196 31.56 -13.38 13.99
CA LYS A 196 32.12 -14.73 14.12
C LYS A 196 32.33 -15.32 12.74
N LYS A 197 33.57 -15.62 12.37
CA LYS A 197 33.89 -16.32 11.14
C LYS A 197 33.37 -17.75 11.17
N THR A 198 32.69 -18.16 10.14
CA THR A 198 32.23 -19.54 9.92
C THR A 198 32.82 -20.06 8.61
N ALA A 199 32.91 -21.39 8.48
CA ALA A 199 33.31 -22.04 7.24
C ALA A 199 32.15 -22.16 6.24
N ILE A 200 30.96 -21.65 6.58
CA ILE A 200 29.73 -21.74 5.80
C ILE A 200 29.48 -20.38 5.16
N GLU A 201 28.99 -20.37 3.93
CA GLU A 201 28.46 -19.17 3.28
C GLU A 201 27.31 -18.60 4.11
N SER A 202 27.34 -17.32 4.39
CA SER A 202 26.32 -16.60 5.10
C SER A 202 26.30 -15.13 4.68
N VAL A 203 25.31 -14.37 5.12
CA VAL A 203 25.25 -12.93 4.89
C VAL A 203 26.21 -12.20 5.84
N ASP A 204 26.77 -11.08 5.39
CA ASP A 204 27.59 -10.21 6.22
C ASP A 204 26.73 -9.24 7.02
N GLU A 205 26.32 -9.66 8.22
CA GLU A 205 25.51 -8.83 9.12
C GLU A 205 26.27 -7.63 9.72
N SER A 206 27.59 -7.56 9.53
CA SER A 206 28.36 -6.41 10.00
C SER A 206 28.27 -5.21 9.06
N ALA A 207 28.05 -5.46 7.77
CA ALA A 207 27.98 -4.44 6.74
C ALA A 207 26.54 -4.11 6.32
N LYS A 208 25.65 -5.10 6.32
CA LYS A 208 24.28 -4.98 5.84
C LYS A 208 23.29 -5.59 6.83
N TYR A 209 22.00 -5.22 6.74
CA TYR A 209 21.01 -5.59 7.75
C TYR A 209 19.64 -5.98 7.20
N SER A 210 19.46 -6.04 5.88
CA SER A 210 18.12 -6.21 5.30
C SER A 210 18.12 -7.05 4.04
N TRP A 211 17.01 -7.75 3.78
CA TRP A 211 16.65 -8.31 2.48
C TRP A 211 15.77 -7.36 1.64
N ILE A 212 15.56 -6.13 2.10
CA ILE A 212 14.74 -5.13 1.43
C ILE A 212 15.64 -4.18 0.66
N LYS A 213 15.40 -4.03 -0.64
CA LYS A 213 16.03 -3.01 -1.47
C LYS A 213 15.44 -1.62 -1.14
N SER A 214 16.19 -0.58 -1.40
CA SER A 214 15.80 0.81 -1.13
C SER A 214 15.38 1.51 -2.42
N PRO A 215 14.10 1.58 -2.75
CA PRO A 215 13.63 2.26 -3.96
C PRO A 215 13.72 3.78 -3.82
N ARG A 216 14.00 4.44 -4.93
CA ARG A 216 14.04 5.91 -5.04
C ARG A 216 13.43 6.34 -6.37
N TRP A 217 12.70 7.44 -6.34
CA TRP A 217 12.23 8.11 -7.53
C TRP A 217 13.12 9.34 -7.80
N ARG A 218 13.86 9.32 -8.92
CA ARG A 218 14.85 10.37 -9.26
C ARG A 218 15.76 10.71 -8.07
N GLY A 219 16.23 9.69 -7.37
CA GLY A 219 17.10 9.82 -6.19
C GLY A 219 16.38 10.19 -4.88
N ASN A 220 15.08 10.49 -4.90
CA ASN A 220 14.33 10.89 -3.73
C ASN A 220 13.64 9.70 -3.05
N ALA A 221 13.65 9.69 -1.72
CA ALA A 221 12.75 8.83 -0.96
C ALA A 221 11.32 9.35 -1.09
N MET A 222 10.38 8.45 -1.39
CA MET A 222 8.98 8.78 -1.61
C MET A 222 8.09 8.01 -0.64
N GLU A 223 7.08 8.66 -0.10
CA GLU A 223 5.97 7.97 0.50
C GLU A 223 5.04 7.48 -0.61
N VAL A 224 4.70 6.19 -0.56
CA VAL A 224 3.77 5.53 -1.48
C VAL A 224 2.66 4.85 -0.69
N GLY A 225 1.55 4.52 -1.32
CA GLY A 225 0.45 3.83 -0.68
C GLY A 225 -0.82 4.67 -0.57
N PRO A 226 -1.76 4.34 0.34
CA PRO A 226 -3.08 4.96 0.37
C PRO A 226 -3.06 6.47 0.51
N LEU A 227 -2.26 7.00 1.46
CA LEU A 227 -2.17 8.45 1.65
C LEU A 227 -1.67 9.16 0.39
N ALA A 228 -0.58 8.67 -0.21
CA ALA A 228 -0.03 9.24 -1.43
C ALA A 228 -1.03 9.24 -2.59
N ARG A 229 -1.77 8.13 -2.78
CA ARG A 229 -2.82 8.01 -3.81
C ARG A 229 -3.93 9.04 -3.59
N TYR A 230 -4.38 9.23 -2.35
CA TYR A 230 -5.39 10.22 -2.01
C TYR A 230 -4.89 11.64 -2.23
N VAL A 231 -3.67 11.97 -1.81
CA VAL A 231 -3.08 13.30 -2.03
C VAL A 231 -2.97 13.61 -3.51
N ILE A 232 -2.43 12.71 -4.32
CA ILE A 232 -2.30 12.88 -5.76
C ILE A 232 -3.69 12.99 -6.44
N GLY A 233 -4.63 12.13 -6.08
CA GLY A 233 -5.99 12.18 -6.61
C GLY A 233 -6.71 13.48 -6.25
N TYR A 234 -6.58 13.93 -5.01
CA TYR A 234 -7.13 15.17 -4.52
C TYR A 234 -6.58 16.39 -5.29
N VAL A 235 -5.26 16.49 -5.39
CA VAL A 235 -4.60 17.63 -6.05
C VAL A 235 -4.89 17.65 -7.56
N GLN A 236 -5.08 16.48 -8.19
CA GLN A 236 -5.52 16.39 -9.58
C GLN A 236 -7.03 16.71 -9.78
N GLY A 237 -7.75 16.96 -8.69
CA GLY A 237 -9.18 17.32 -8.73
C GLY A 237 -10.10 16.16 -9.10
N LYS A 238 -9.67 14.90 -8.93
CA LYS A 238 -10.53 13.73 -9.14
C LYS A 238 -11.67 13.76 -8.11
N PRO A 239 -12.95 13.76 -8.53
CA PRO A 239 -14.10 13.87 -7.63
C PRO A 239 -14.12 12.80 -6.55
N GLU A 240 -13.77 11.57 -6.90
CA GLU A 240 -13.74 10.39 -6.01
C GLU A 240 -12.81 10.56 -4.81
N PHE A 241 -11.80 11.44 -4.93
CA PHE A 241 -10.87 11.76 -3.85
C PHE A 241 -11.18 13.12 -3.22
N LYS A 242 -11.54 14.11 -4.07
CA LYS A 242 -11.71 15.48 -3.59
C LYS A 242 -12.94 15.64 -2.72
N GLU A 243 -14.07 15.10 -3.12
CA GLU A 243 -15.33 15.27 -2.38
C GLU A 243 -15.29 14.65 -0.98
N PRO A 244 -14.85 13.38 -0.78
CA PRO A 244 -14.75 12.81 0.56
C PRO A 244 -13.75 13.55 1.45
N VAL A 245 -12.59 13.94 0.91
CA VAL A 245 -11.58 14.66 1.69
C VAL A 245 -12.09 16.03 2.10
N ASP A 246 -12.69 16.82 1.20
CA ASP A 246 -13.27 18.11 1.53
C ASP A 246 -14.38 17.99 2.60
N MET A 247 -15.19 16.94 2.52
CA MET A 247 -16.22 16.66 3.53
C MET A 247 -15.62 16.39 4.90
N VAL A 248 -14.57 15.56 4.97
CA VAL A 248 -13.88 15.22 6.22
C VAL A 248 -13.22 16.45 6.83
N LEU A 249 -12.46 17.20 6.04
CA LEU A 249 -11.76 18.40 6.51
C LEU A 249 -12.76 19.44 7.03
N LYS A 250 -13.88 19.63 6.33
CA LYS A 250 -14.96 20.53 6.76
C LYS A 250 -15.58 20.07 8.08
N LYS A 251 -15.86 18.78 8.25
CA LYS A 251 -16.43 18.24 9.50
C LYS A 251 -15.48 18.35 10.68
N LEU A 252 -14.19 18.22 10.44
CA LEU A 252 -13.15 18.33 11.47
C LEU A 252 -12.72 19.79 11.72
N ASP A 253 -13.17 20.74 10.92
CA ASP A 253 -12.73 22.15 10.94
C ASP A 253 -11.19 22.24 10.84
N VAL A 254 -10.62 21.54 9.87
CA VAL A 254 -9.18 21.52 9.59
C VAL A 254 -8.96 22.14 8.21
N PRO A 255 -8.11 23.18 8.09
CA PRO A 255 -7.77 23.75 6.80
C PRO A 255 -6.86 22.79 6.01
N ILE A 256 -6.93 22.90 4.68
CA ILE A 256 -5.93 22.29 3.80
C ILE A 256 -4.72 23.22 3.83
N THR A 257 -3.60 22.73 4.36
CA THR A 257 -2.33 23.48 4.45
C THR A 257 -1.23 22.75 3.70
#